data_088a852d903cada9e325dd0723107229
#
_entry.id   088a852d903cada9e325dd0723107229
#
_cell.length_a   1.000
_cell.length_b   1.000
_cell.length_c   1.000
_cell.angle_alpha   90.00
_cell.angle_beta   90.00
_cell.angle_gamma   90.00
#
_symmetry.space_group_name_H-M   'P 1'
#
loop_
_entity.id
_entity.type
_entity.pdbx_description
1 polymer ?
#
loop_
_entity_poly.entity_id
_entity_poly.type
_entity_poly.pdbx_seq_one_letter_code
_entity_poly.pdbx_strand_id
1 'polypeptide(L)'
;MLKEQQGMHLDFDRKHPPTPKKPVHTMPNGQQMVAFGDSVMLASSKGLQSVFPGITVDAETSRSMTKALGLIDKAKSQPEGLRQWVLVGLATNSAVTDGQLNDILNDIGPNHVLVLINAHAPVSWVSGTNDALSDFAAAHSDNVVLVDWDATISAYPDELAGDGIHPGMSNTLYAQAVKDAITNWIKQGH
;
A
#
# COMPACT_ATOMS: atom_id res chain seq x y z
N MET A 1 40.15 32.47 -17.08
CA MET A 1 38.79 32.06 -17.51
C MET A 1 38.34 30.73 -16.91
N LEU A 2 39.05 29.61 -17.05
CA LEU A 2 38.62 28.30 -16.53
C LEU A 2 38.48 28.23 -14.99
N LYS A 3 39.35 28.91 -14.22
CA LYS A 3 39.28 28.89 -12.75
C LYS A 3 38.12 29.74 -12.20
N GLU A 4 37.72 30.79 -12.88
CA GLU A 4 36.57 31.63 -12.50
C GLU A 4 35.25 30.91 -12.77
N GLN A 5 35.15 30.17 -13.88
CA GLN A 5 33.97 29.37 -14.18
C GLN A 5 33.76 28.21 -13.18
N GLN A 6 34.84 27.57 -12.72
CA GLN A 6 34.74 26.54 -11.69
C GLN A 6 34.36 27.11 -10.32
N GLY A 7 34.88 28.29 -9.96
CA GLY A 7 34.51 28.97 -8.72
C GLY A 7 33.04 29.43 -8.69
N MET A 8 32.52 29.94 -9.81
CA MET A 8 31.10 30.33 -9.95
C MET A 8 30.16 29.11 -9.87
N HIS A 9 30.54 27.98 -10.44
CA HIS A 9 29.74 26.76 -10.39
C HIS A 9 29.66 26.19 -8.97
N LEU A 10 30.77 26.15 -8.24
CA LEU A 10 30.82 25.71 -6.84
C LEU A 10 30.04 26.65 -5.88
N ASP A 11 30.00 27.94 -6.16
CA ASP A 11 29.25 28.92 -5.36
C ASP A 11 27.75 28.88 -5.66
N PHE A 12 27.39 28.58 -6.90
CA PHE A 12 26.00 28.33 -7.29
C PHE A 12 25.46 27.07 -6.59
N ASP A 13 26.21 25.97 -6.57
CA ASP A 13 25.81 24.71 -5.92
C ASP A 13 25.72 24.85 -4.39
N ARG A 14 26.50 25.74 -3.76
CA ARG A 14 26.36 26.04 -2.32
C ARG A 14 25.10 26.85 -1.99
N LYS A 15 24.69 27.76 -2.87
CA LYS A 15 23.49 28.59 -2.69
C LYS A 15 22.20 27.87 -3.11
N HIS A 16 22.32 26.88 -3.99
CA HIS A 16 21.23 26.10 -4.54
C HIS A 16 21.60 24.60 -4.49
N PRO A 17 21.57 24.00 -3.29
CA PRO A 17 21.84 22.57 -3.20
C PRO A 17 20.89 21.81 -4.12
N PRO A 18 21.38 20.81 -4.86
CA PRO A 18 20.54 20.02 -5.73
C PRO A 18 19.36 19.46 -4.94
N THR A 19 18.14 19.68 -5.44
CA THR A 19 16.94 19.09 -4.84
C THR A 19 17.13 17.58 -4.78
N PRO A 20 16.94 16.95 -3.62
CA PRO A 20 17.05 15.49 -3.51
C PRO A 20 16.18 14.86 -4.60
N LYS A 21 16.77 14.05 -5.46
CA LYS A 21 15.99 13.29 -6.44
C LYS A 21 15.09 12.34 -5.67
N LYS A 22 13.78 12.39 -5.94
CA LYS A 22 12.84 11.40 -5.40
C LYS A 22 13.32 10.01 -5.80
N PRO A 23 13.22 9.02 -4.90
CA PRO A 23 13.50 7.64 -5.27
C PRO A 23 12.59 7.23 -6.44
N VAL A 24 13.16 6.65 -7.48
CA VAL A 24 12.39 6.08 -8.58
C VAL A 24 12.14 4.62 -8.25
N HIS A 25 10.86 4.28 -8.11
CA HIS A 25 10.46 2.91 -7.82
C HIS A 25 10.25 2.11 -9.12
N THR A 26 10.56 0.83 -9.05
CA THR A 26 10.22 -0.16 -10.08
C THR A 26 9.18 -1.13 -9.54
N MET A 27 8.47 -1.81 -10.43
CA MET A 27 7.48 -2.81 -10.02
C MET A 27 8.12 -3.85 -9.11
N PRO A 28 7.62 -4.03 -7.87
CA PRO A 28 8.21 -4.99 -6.95
C PRO A 28 7.96 -6.42 -7.40
N ASN A 29 8.90 -7.30 -7.06
CA ASN A 29 8.62 -8.73 -7.05
C ASN A 29 8.01 -9.13 -5.68
N GLY A 30 7.40 -10.33 -5.62
CA GLY A 30 6.72 -10.77 -4.40
C GLY A 30 7.61 -10.87 -3.16
N GLN A 31 8.92 -11.12 -3.33
CA GLN A 31 9.86 -11.20 -2.21
C GLN A 31 10.13 -9.84 -1.55
N GLN A 32 9.81 -8.74 -2.24
CA GLN A 32 9.89 -7.38 -1.71
C GLN A 32 8.59 -6.94 -1.04
N MET A 33 7.57 -7.80 -0.98
CA MET A 33 6.22 -7.47 -0.54
C MET A 33 5.80 -8.30 0.67
N VAL A 34 5.16 -7.64 1.63
CA VAL A 34 4.42 -8.26 2.75
C VAL A 34 3.02 -7.67 2.78
N ALA A 35 2.02 -8.50 3.02
CA ALA A 35 0.63 -8.10 3.05
C ALA A 35 -0.02 -8.51 4.36
N PHE A 36 -0.63 -7.55 5.03
CA PHE A 36 -1.41 -7.72 6.26
C PHE A 36 -2.87 -7.48 5.97
N GLY A 37 -3.71 -8.46 6.21
CA GLY A 37 -5.11 -8.38 5.80
C GLY A 37 -6.13 -9.05 6.71
N ASP A 38 -7.37 -8.78 6.36
CA ASP A 38 -8.56 -9.38 6.93
C ASP A 38 -9.07 -10.58 6.10
N SER A 39 -10.32 -10.96 6.29
CA SER A 39 -10.94 -12.08 5.57
C SER A 39 -11.01 -11.88 4.06
N VAL A 40 -11.12 -10.65 3.57
CA VAL A 40 -11.15 -10.34 2.13
C VAL A 40 -9.79 -10.63 1.50
N MET A 41 -8.71 -10.18 2.13
CA MET A 41 -7.35 -10.51 1.69
C MET A 41 -7.07 -12.02 1.85
N LEU A 42 -7.55 -12.65 2.92
CA LEU A 42 -7.41 -14.09 3.12
C LEU A 42 -8.04 -14.88 1.96
N ALA A 43 -9.26 -14.52 1.56
CA ALA A 43 -9.93 -15.09 0.39
C ALA A 43 -9.15 -14.86 -0.91
N SER A 44 -8.42 -13.74 -1.01
CA SER A 44 -7.64 -13.34 -2.18
C SER A 44 -6.17 -13.80 -2.16
N SER A 45 -5.74 -14.51 -1.12
CA SER A 45 -4.32 -14.82 -0.87
C SER A 45 -3.69 -15.67 -1.99
N LYS A 46 -4.43 -16.62 -2.55
CA LYS A 46 -3.96 -17.42 -3.70
C LYS A 46 -3.74 -16.56 -4.95
N GLY A 47 -4.64 -15.61 -5.20
CA GLY A 47 -4.50 -14.64 -6.28
C GLY A 47 -3.27 -13.75 -6.10
N LEU A 48 -3.05 -13.24 -4.88
CA LEU A 48 -1.86 -12.46 -4.54
C LEU A 48 -0.57 -13.27 -4.78
N GLN A 49 -0.51 -14.51 -4.31
CA GLN A 49 0.65 -15.39 -4.51
C GLN A 49 0.87 -15.77 -5.99
N SER A 50 -0.19 -15.86 -6.77
CA SER A 50 -0.13 -16.12 -8.22
C SER A 50 0.44 -14.93 -9.00
N VAL A 51 -0.02 -13.71 -8.68
CA VAL A 51 0.40 -12.47 -9.37
C VAL A 51 1.76 -11.98 -8.88
N PHE A 52 2.05 -12.19 -7.60
CA PHE A 52 3.31 -11.80 -6.94
C PHE A 52 3.99 -13.01 -6.27
N PRO A 53 4.60 -13.91 -7.04
CA PRO A 53 5.27 -15.08 -6.47
C PRO A 53 6.32 -14.68 -5.42
N GLY A 54 6.22 -15.27 -4.23
CA GLY A 54 7.11 -14.98 -3.10
C GLY A 54 6.60 -13.89 -2.13
N ILE A 55 5.43 -13.30 -2.38
CA ILE A 55 4.77 -12.41 -1.41
C ILE A 55 4.46 -13.16 -0.10
N THR A 56 4.71 -12.49 1.02
CA THR A 56 4.23 -12.99 2.33
C THR A 56 2.86 -12.40 2.60
N VAL A 57 1.86 -13.25 2.81
CA VAL A 57 0.49 -12.83 3.15
C VAL A 57 0.17 -13.32 4.57
N ASP A 58 -0.05 -12.38 5.48
CA ASP A 58 -0.52 -12.60 6.84
C ASP A 58 -1.94 -12.02 6.96
N ALA A 59 -2.94 -12.83 6.69
CA ALA A 59 -4.33 -12.44 6.68
C ALA A 59 -5.18 -13.38 7.55
N GLU A 60 -6.16 -12.79 8.24
CA GLU A 60 -7.00 -13.51 9.21
C GLU A 60 -8.40 -12.92 9.25
N THR A 61 -9.40 -13.78 9.51
CA THR A 61 -10.80 -13.36 9.64
C THR A 61 -10.99 -12.35 10.77
N SER A 62 -11.93 -11.43 10.60
CA SER A 62 -12.32 -10.42 11.60
C SER A 62 -11.20 -9.46 12.07
N ARG A 63 -10.05 -9.47 11.41
CA ARG A 63 -8.95 -8.58 11.73
C ARG A 63 -9.28 -7.15 11.30
N SER A 64 -8.91 -6.16 12.11
CA SER A 64 -9.14 -4.74 11.85
C SER A 64 -7.83 -3.95 11.83
N MET A 65 -7.89 -2.67 11.43
CA MET A 65 -6.74 -1.77 11.37
C MET A 65 -6.02 -1.62 12.71
N THR A 66 -6.69 -1.84 13.82
CA THR A 66 -6.07 -1.80 15.17
C THR A 66 -4.96 -2.83 15.37
N LYS A 67 -4.89 -3.85 14.52
CA LYS A 67 -3.86 -4.89 14.58
C LYS A 67 -2.61 -4.56 13.74
N ALA A 68 -2.69 -3.55 12.88
CA ALA A 68 -1.64 -3.27 11.88
C ALA A 68 -0.25 -3.06 12.52
N LEU A 69 -0.14 -2.21 13.53
CA LEU A 69 1.16 -1.94 14.18
C LEU A 69 1.79 -3.20 14.77
N GLY A 70 1.03 -4.01 15.49
CA GLY A 70 1.54 -5.26 16.05
C GLY A 70 2.00 -6.27 15.00
N LEU A 71 1.34 -6.31 13.84
CA LEU A 71 1.74 -7.16 12.72
C LEU A 71 3.02 -6.67 12.06
N ILE A 72 3.16 -5.36 11.89
CA ILE A 72 4.35 -4.71 11.34
C ILE A 72 5.53 -4.94 12.29
N ASP A 73 5.38 -4.72 13.59
CA ASP A 73 6.42 -4.96 14.58
C ASP A 73 6.88 -6.42 14.62
N LYS A 74 5.93 -7.34 14.50
CA LYS A 74 6.25 -8.77 14.37
C LYS A 74 7.08 -9.05 13.12
N ALA A 75 6.73 -8.45 11.98
CA ALA A 75 7.49 -8.62 10.74
C ALA A 75 8.90 -8.02 10.85
N LYS A 76 9.06 -6.85 11.47
CA LYS A 76 10.37 -6.22 11.74
C LYS A 76 11.29 -7.12 12.58
N SER A 77 10.72 -7.92 13.47
CA SER A 77 11.47 -8.82 14.35
C SER A 77 11.94 -10.11 13.69
N GLN A 78 11.48 -10.40 12.47
CA GLN A 78 11.93 -11.57 11.72
C GLN A 78 13.36 -11.35 11.16
N PRO A 79 14.11 -12.41 10.86
CA PRO A 79 15.49 -12.30 10.33
C PRO A 79 15.59 -11.46 9.05
N GLU A 80 14.60 -11.55 8.16
CA GLU A 80 14.51 -10.77 6.92
C GLU A 80 14.05 -9.33 7.13
N GLY A 81 13.52 -8.99 8.30
CA GLY A 81 12.97 -7.69 8.61
C GLY A 81 11.69 -7.35 7.84
N LEU A 82 11.26 -6.10 7.93
CA LEU A 82 10.10 -5.60 7.19
C LEU A 82 10.44 -5.44 5.71
N ARG A 83 9.64 -6.01 4.85
CA ARG A 83 9.83 -5.89 3.40
C ARG A 83 9.50 -4.47 2.91
N GLN A 84 10.12 -4.06 1.80
CA GLN A 84 10.03 -2.69 1.28
C GLN A 84 8.60 -2.24 0.96
N TRP A 85 7.76 -3.13 0.44
CA TRP A 85 6.36 -2.84 0.09
C TRP A 85 5.43 -3.49 1.10
N VAL A 86 4.73 -2.65 1.86
CA VAL A 86 3.87 -3.06 2.96
C VAL A 86 2.41 -2.84 2.55
N LEU A 87 1.71 -3.92 2.26
CA LEU A 87 0.30 -3.91 1.90
C LEU A 87 -0.56 -4.02 3.17
N VAL A 88 -1.55 -3.15 3.31
CA VAL A 88 -2.48 -3.14 4.44
C VAL A 88 -3.92 -3.14 3.92
N GLY A 89 -4.59 -4.28 4.05
CA GLY A 89 -6.00 -4.49 3.70
C GLY A 89 -6.82 -4.84 4.94
N LEU A 90 -7.03 -3.86 5.83
CA LEU A 90 -7.65 -4.02 7.15
C LEU A 90 -8.82 -3.05 7.38
N ALA A 91 -9.46 -2.59 6.28
CA ALA A 91 -10.46 -1.54 6.32
C ALA A 91 -11.91 -2.07 6.41
N THR A 92 -12.13 -3.39 6.30
CA THR A 92 -13.49 -3.95 6.22
C THR A 92 -14.18 -4.00 7.58
N ASN A 93 -13.46 -4.30 8.66
CA ASN A 93 -14.06 -4.70 9.94
C ASN A 93 -14.18 -3.59 10.98
N SER A 94 -13.71 -2.38 10.69
CA SER A 94 -13.88 -1.19 11.55
C SER A 94 -13.62 0.08 10.77
N ALA A 95 -14.14 1.19 11.30
CA ALA A 95 -13.72 2.52 10.85
C ALA A 95 -12.21 2.70 11.03
N VAL A 96 -11.59 3.43 10.10
CA VAL A 96 -10.16 3.77 10.12
C VAL A 96 -10.01 5.26 10.36
N THR A 97 -9.09 5.63 11.24
CA THR A 97 -8.80 7.02 11.55
C THR A 97 -7.49 7.48 10.92
N ASP A 98 -7.39 8.76 10.65
CA ASP A 98 -6.16 9.39 10.15
C ASP A 98 -4.96 9.19 11.11
N GLY A 99 -5.23 9.19 12.43
CA GLY A 99 -4.23 8.87 13.45
C GLY A 99 -3.64 7.48 13.30
N GLN A 100 -4.46 6.47 13.05
CA GLN A 100 -3.99 5.09 12.81
C GLN A 100 -3.10 5.01 11.56
N LEU A 101 -3.48 5.69 10.49
CA LEU A 101 -2.71 5.70 9.24
C LEU A 101 -1.37 6.42 9.41
N ASN A 102 -1.34 7.55 10.13
CA ASN A 102 -0.10 8.24 10.47
C ASN A 102 0.83 7.39 11.33
N ASP A 103 0.30 6.68 12.33
CA ASP A 103 1.09 5.79 13.17
C ASP A 103 1.73 4.66 12.35
N ILE A 104 0.97 4.06 11.43
CA ILE A 104 1.47 3.02 10.53
C ILE A 104 2.57 3.57 9.62
N LEU A 105 2.34 4.72 8.97
CA LEU A 105 3.31 5.32 8.06
C LEU A 105 4.61 5.69 8.78
N ASN A 106 4.51 6.27 9.97
CA ASN A 106 5.66 6.60 10.80
C ASN A 106 6.42 5.34 11.25
N ASP A 107 5.70 4.29 11.61
CA ASP A 107 6.29 3.04 12.10
C ASP A 107 7.07 2.29 11.02
N ILE A 108 6.54 2.20 9.79
CA ILE A 108 7.28 1.57 8.68
C ILE A 108 8.47 2.40 8.22
N GLY A 109 8.42 3.73 8.38
CA GLY A 109 9.51 4.64 8.05
C GLY A 109 9.67 4.95 6.55
N PRO A 110 10.60 5.88 6.21
CA PRO A 110 10.68 6.51 4.89
C PRO A 110 11.23 5.61 3.78
N ASN A 111 11.82 4.46 4.12
CA ASN A 111 12.39 3.52 3.16
C ASN A 111 11.39 2.46 2.66
N HIS A 112 10.13 2.59 3.08
CA HIS A 112 9.06 1.67 2.73
C HIS A 112 7.96 2.39 1.94
N VAL A 113 7.25 1.63 1.12
CA VAL A 113 6.04 2.07 0.44
C VAL A 113 4.84 1.41 1.11
N LEU A 114 3.91 2.22 1.60
CA LEU A 114 2.65 1.76 2.16
C LEU A 114 1.62 1.61 1.04
N VAL A 115 1.06 0.41 0.88
CA VAL A 115 -0.01 0.13 -0.08
C VAL A 115 -1.30 -0.09 0.70
N LEU A 116 -2.15 0.92 0.73
CA LEU A 116 -3.45 0.86 1.40
C LEU A 116 -4.51 0.30 0.46
N ILE A 117 -5.29 -0.66 0.92
CA ILE A 117 -6.37 -1.26 0.15
C ILE A 117 -7.68 -0.89 0.83
N ASN A 118 -8.58 -0.21 0.10
CA ASN A 118 -9.87 0.18 0.63
C ASN A 118 -10.84 -1.01 0.72
N ALA A 119 -12.02 -0.79 1.26
CA ALA A 119 -12.97 -1.85 1.57
C ALA A 119 -14.22 -1.79 0.70
N HIS A 120 -14.80 -2.95 0.43
CA HIS A 120 -16.13 -3.13 -0.14
C HIS A 120 -16.97 -3.98 0.81
N ALA A 121 -17.92 -3.38 1.48
CA ALA A 121 -18.87 -4.09 2.35
C ALA A 121 -20.13 -3.24 2.59
N PRO A 122 -21.31 -3.86 2.78
CA PRO A 122 -22.57 -3.15 3.03
C PRO A 122 -22.69 -2.75 4.51
N VAL A 123 -21.69 -2.03 5.03
CA VAL A 123 -21.66 -1.56 6.42
C VAL A 123 -21.41 -0.05 6.48
N SER A 124 -21.95 0.61 7.51
CA SER A 124 -22.06 2.06 7.56
C SER A 124 -20.73 2.83 7.62
N TRP A 125 -19.67 2.20 8.11
CA TRP A 125 -18.36 2.88 8.25
C TRP A 125 -17.49 2.83 7.00
N VAL A 126 -17.80 1.99 6.01
CA VAL A 126 -16.93 1.76 4.82
C VAL A 126 -16.77 3.03 4.00
N SER A 127 -17.83 3.78 3.73
CA SER A 127 -17.73 5.01 2.94
C SER A 127 -16.75 6.01 3.57
N GLY A 128 -16.94 6.34 4.85
CA GLY A 128 -16.03 7.26 5.56
C GLY A 128 -14.61 6.74 5.71
N THR A 129 -14.46 5.41 5.85
CA THR A 129 -13.14 4.77 5.88
C THR A 129 -12.44 4.89 4.52
N ASN A 130 -13.14 4.62 3.43
CA ASN A 130 -12.57 4.73 2.08
C ASN A 130 -12.16 6.17 1.75
N ASP A 131 -12.98 7.17 2.17
CA ASP A 131 -12.62 8.58 2.05
C ASP A 131 -11.34 8.92 2.83
N ALA A 132 -11.22 8.45 4.08
CA ALA A 132 -10.03 8.67 4.89
C ALA A 132 -8.78 8.05 4.27
N LEU A 133 -8.87 6.84 3.73
CA LEU A 133 -7.75 6.18 3.03
C LEU A 133 -7.34 6.94 1.76
N SER A 134 -8.32 7.44 1.00
CA SER A 134 -8.09 8.21 -0.22
C SER A 134 -7.41 9.55 0.07
N ASP A 135 -7.92 10.30 1.05
CA ASP A 135 -7.35 11.58 1.46
C ASP A 135 -5.93 11.41 2.00
N PHE A 136 -5.71 10.37 2.80
CA PHE A 136 -4.39 10.05 3.34
C PHE A 136 -3.38 9.71 2.24
N ALA A 137 -3.75 8.86 1.29
CA ALA A 137 -2.87 8.51 0.17
C ALA A 137 -2.56 9.73 -0.71
N ALA A 138 -3.53 10.61 -0.95
CA ALA A 138 -3.32 11.86 -1.68
C ALA A 138 -2.34 12.81 -0.96
N ALA A 139 -2.45 12.92 0.37
CA ALA A 139 -1.57 13.75 1.20
C ALA A 139 -0.14 13.19 1.31
N HIS A 140 0.05 11.89 1.14
CA HIS A 140 1.32 11.18 1.26
C HIS A 140 1.74 10.46 -0.04
N SER A 141 1.45 11.05 -1.18
CA SER A 141 1.61 10.42 -2.51
C SER A 141 3.04 9.97 -2.85
N ASP A 142 4.05 10.44 -2.11
CA ASP A 142 5.44 10.08 -2.34
C ASP A 142 5.79 8.66 -1.87
N ASN A 143 5.03 8.11 -0.92
CA ASN A 143 5.28 6.79 -0.33
C ASN A 143 4.02 6.01 0.06
N VAL A 144 2.85 6.48 -0.35
CA VAL A 144 1.57 5.79 -0.13
C VAL A 144 0.85 5.55 -1.45
N VAL A 145 0.48 4.31 -1.70
CA VAL A 145 -0.33 3.86 -2.85
C VAL A 145 -1.72 3.52 -2.35
N LEU A 146 -2.76 3.99 -3.03
CA LEU A 146 -4.14 3.55 -2.78
C LEU A 146 -4.55 2.50 -3.82
N VAL A 147 -5.06 1.38 -3.35
CA VAL A 147 -5.75 0.38 -4.15
C VAL A 147 -7.25 0.54 -3.96
N ASP A 148 -7.94 0.93 -4.99
CA ASP A 148 -9.40 1.08 -4.97
C ASP A 148 -10.07 -0.27 -5.26
N TRP A 149 -10.10 -1.12 -4.24
CA TRP A 149 -10.78 -2.40 -4.29
C TRP A 149 -12.30 -2.25 -4.43
N ASP A 150 -12.88 -1.24 -3.77
CA ASP A 150 -14.31 -0.97 -3.85
C ASP A 150 -14.77 -0.72 -5.29
N ALA A 151 -14.10 0.17 -6.01
CA ALA A 151 -14.39 0.42 -7.41
C ALA A 151 -14.13 -0.80 -8.29
N THR A 152 -13.05 -1.53 -8.02
CA THR A 152 -12.69 -2.73 -8.80
C THR A 152 -13.78 -3.78 -8.70
N ILE A 153 -14.15 -4.19 -7.49
CA ILE A 153 -15.11 -5.30 -7.31
C ILE A 153 -16.55 -4.88 -7.67
N SER A 154 -16.89 -3.60 -7.51
CA SER A 154 -18.20 -3.06 -7.92
C SER A 154 -18.45 -3.21 -9.42
N ALA A 155 -17.41 -3.27 -10.24
CA ALA A 155 -17.50 -3.55 -11.66
C ALA A 155 -17.74 -5.04 -11.98
N TYR A 156 -17.56 -5.91 -10.99
CA TYR A 156 -17.68 -7.38 -11.13
C TYR A 156 -18.51 -7.99 -9.99
N PRO A 157 -19.78 -7.59 -9.83
CA PRO A 157 -20.61 -8.03 -8.70
C PRO A 157 -20.81 -9.55 -8.64
N ASP A 158 -20.76 -10.23 -9.78
CA ASP A 158 -20.89 -11.69 -9.88
C ASP A 158 -19.67 -12.44 -9.31
N GLU A 159 -18.56 -11.75 -9.09
CA GLU A 159 -17.35 -12.30 -8.47
C GLU A 159 -17.40 -12.26 -6.93
N LEU A 160 -18.40 -11.60 -6.35
CA LEU A 160 -18.66 -11.62 -4.91
C LEU A 160 -19.46 -12.85 -4.50
N ALA A 161 -19.14 -13.38 -3.33
CA ALA A 161 -20.02 -14.34 -2.66
C ALA A 161 -21.36 -13.71 -2.30
N GLY A 162 -22.35 -14.53 -1.92
CA GLY A 162 -23.70 -14.06 -1.59
C GLY A 162 -23.79 -13.08 -0.40
N ASP A 163 -22.71 -12.89 0.34
CA ASP A 163 -22.61 -11.91 1.43
C ASP A 163 -22.28 -10.47 0.94
N GLY A 164 -21.92 -10.32 -0.35
CA GLY A 164 -21.57 -9.02 -0.92
C GLY A 164 -20.24 -8.44 -0.40
N ILE A 165 -19.37 -9.27 0.19
CA ILE A 165 -18.10 -8.84 0.82
C ILE A 165 -16.92 -9.63 0.25
N HIS A 166 -17.00 -10.96 0.27
CA HIS A 166 -15.87 -11.82 -0.03
C HIS A 166 -15.81 -12.17 -1.52
N PRO A 167 -14.65 -11.98 -2.19
CA PRO A 167 -14.44 -12.46 -3.54
C PRO A 167 -14.30 -13.99 -3.57
N GLY A 168 -14.58 -14.58 -4.72
CA GLY A 168 -14.32 -16.01 -4.94
C GLY A 168 -12.83 -16.33 -4.78
N MET A 169 -12.51 -17.45 -4.11
CA MET A 169 -11.12 -17.83 -3.75
C MET A 169 -10.22 -18.11 -4.97
N SER A 170 -10.78 -18.33 -6.14
CA SER A 170 -10.03 -18.61 -7.38
C SER A 170 -9.80 -17.36 -8.23
N ASN A 171 -10.38 -16.21 -7.85
CA ASN A 171 -10.28 -15.02 -8.66
C ASN A 171 -9.00 -14.23 -8.34
N THR A 172 -8.50 -13.51 -9.33
CA THR A 172 -7.27 -12.71 -9.21
C THR A 172 -7.54 -11.20 -9.23
N LEU A 173 -8.80 -10.77 -9.19
CA LEU A 173 -9.17 -9.35 -9.29
C LEU A 173 -8.51 -8.49 -8.20
N TYR A 174 -8.49 -8.97 -6.97
CA TYR A 174 -7.84 -8.27 -5.85
C TYR A 174 -6.35 -8.05 -6.11
N ALA A 175 -5.65 -9.10 -6.52
CA ALA A 175 -4.24 -9.03 -6.85
C ALA A 175 -3.97 -8.16 -8.08
N GLN A 176 -4.85 -8.20 -9.07
CA GLN A 176 -4.76 -7.36 -10.26
C GLN A 176 -4.99 -5.89 -9.91
N ALA A 177 -5.94 -5.57 -9.04
CA ALA A 177 -6.15 -4.22 -8.52
C ALA A 177 -4.89 -3.67 -7.82
N VAL A 178 -4.22 -4.49 -7.00
CA VAL A 178 -2.93 -4.14 -6.38
C VAL A 178 -1.88 -3.85 -7.44
N LYS A 179 -1.73 -4.72 -8.42
CA LYS A 179 -0.75 -4.57 -9.50
C LYS A 179 -0.98 -3.31 -10.31
N ASP A 180 -2.22 -3.03 -10.68
CA ASP A 180 -2.59 -1.86 -11.48
C ASP A 180 -2.36 -0.56 -10.71
N ALA A 181 -2.72 -0.52 -9.43
CA ALA A 181 -2.50 0.64 -8.57
C ALA A 181 -1.00 0.96 -8.42
N ILE A 182 -0.17 -0.03 -8.13
CA ILE A 182 1.29 0.14 -8.05
C ILE A 182 1.87 0.59 -9.39
N THR A 183 1.46 -0.03 -10.50
CA THR A 183 1.90 0.33 -11.86
C THR A 183 1.58 1.78 -12.17
N ASN A 184 0.35 2.23 -11.89
CA ASN A 184 -0.08 3.60 -12.15
C ASN A 184 0.66 4.61 -11.27
N TRP A 185 0.87 4.28 -9.99
CA TRP A 185 1.62 5.13 -9.07
C TRP A 185 3.08 5.33 -9.54
N ILE A 186 3.76 4.26 -9.96
CA ILE A 186 5.12 4.34 -10.53
C ILE A 186 5.14 5.19 -11.81
N LYS A 187 4.17 5.03 -12.70
CA LYS A 187 4.06 5.82 -13.95
C LYS A 187 3.85 7.31 -13.70
N GLN A 188 3.34 7.69 -12.53
CA GLN A 188 3.18 9.09 -12.12
C GLN A 188 4.50 9.72 -11.61
N GLY A 189 5.60 8.98 -11.61
CA GLY A 189 6.93 9.49 -11.26
C GLY A 189 7.32 9.28 -9.80
N HIS A 190 6.76 8.28 -9.17
CA HIS A 190 7.09 7.88 -7.80
C HIS A 190 8.07 6.72 -7.75
#